data_6b19ff871b5f8a79e8c96f2f81ed2cb7
#
_entry.id   6b19ff871b5f8a79e8c96f2f81ed2cb7
#
_cell.length_a   1.000
_cell.length_b   1.000
_cell.length_c   1.000
_cell.angle_alpha   90.00
_cell.angle_beta   90.00
_cell.angle_gamma   90.00
#
_symmetry.space_group_name_H-M   'P 1'
#
loop_
_entity.id
_entity.type
_entity.pdbx_description
1 polymer ?
#
loop_
_entity_poly.entity_id
_entity_poly.type
_entity_poly.pdbx_seq_one_letter_code
_entity_poly.pdbx_strand_id
1 'polypeptide(L)'
;ETYIALTLAAKATNVLKLGPGVTNPITRHAAVTASAAATLQEVSKGRVIIGIGRGDSSLFNIGFKPANPDVFQTYITELQSYLSGYVLNKSGYDSQLRWLVGSKLPKVPLDVAATGPKIIAMGAELGERLSFSLGADIERIKWGVDQVKAVVNKNKDTQKVPPSLGVYLNICIHNDIDR
;
A
#
# COMPACT_ATOMS: atom_id res chain seq x y z
N GLU A 1 -0.16 -16.22 -8.98
CA GLU A 1 -0.06 -14.78 -9.10
C GLU A 1 -1.09 -14.12 -8.19
N THR A 2 -0.66 -13.11 -7.43
CA THR A 2 -1.45 -12.51 -6.34
C THR A 2 -2.80 -11.96 -6.81
N TYR A 3 -2.85 -11.19 -7.89
CA TYR A 3 -4.10 -10.55 -8.33
C TYR A 3 -5.10 -11.56 -8.90
N ILE A 4 -4.61 -12.66 -9.48
CA ILE A 4 -5.48 -13.76 -9.91
C ILE A 4 -6.12 -14.44 -8.69
N ALA A 5 -5.33 -14.76 -7.67
CA ALA A 5 -5.84 -15.35 -6.43
C ALA A 5 -6.84 -14.43 -5.72
N LEU A 6 -6.54 -13.13 -5.63
CA LEU A 6 -7.45 -12.13 -5.06
C LEU A 6 -8.75 -12.01 -5.84
N THR A 7 -8.71 -12.14 -7.18
CA THR A 7 -9.91 -12.12 -8.01
C THR A 7 -10.82 -13.33 -7.74
N LEU A 8 -10.25 -14.52 -7.58
CA LEU A 8 -10.99 -15.72 -7.19
C LEU A 8 -11.60 -15.56 -5.79
N ALA A 9 -10.84 -15.03 -4.82
CA ALA A 9 -11.34 -14.75 -3.48
C ALA A 9 -12.45 -13.68 -3.49
N ALA A 10 -12.34 -12.66 -4.35
CA ALA A 10 -13.38 -11.64 -4.51
C ALA A 10 -14.71 -12.21 -4.99
N LYS A 11 -14.65 -13.20 -5.89
CA LYS A 11 -15.83 -13.91 -6.41
C LYS A 11 -16.42 -14.89 -5.39
N ALA A 12 -15.58 -15.49 -4.54
CA ALA A 12 -15.99 -16.48 -3.55
C ALA A 12 -16.50 -15.85 -2.23
N THR A 13 -16.32 -14.53 -2.03
CA THR A 13 -16.67 -13.85 -0.78
C THR A 13 -17.44 -12.56 -1.02
N ASN A 14 -18.21 -12.10 -0.02
CA ASN A 14 -19.03 -10.89 -0.14
C ASN A 14 -18.63 -9.76 0.80
N VAL A 15 -17.94 -10.05 1.91
CA VAL A 15 -17.62 -9.06 2.95
C VAL A 15 -16.11 -8.90 3.21
N LEU A 16 -15.31 -9.90 2.82
CA LEU A 16 -13.88 -9.92 3.05
C LEU A 16 -13.20 -8.77 2.33
N LYS A 17 -12.37 -7.98 3.04
CA LYS A 17 -11.45 -7.02 2.43
C LYS A 17 -10.29 -7.78 1.79
N LEU A 18 -9.82 -7.30 0.64
CA LEU A 18 -8.90 -8.01 -0.22
C LEU A 18 -7.73 -7.10 -0.59
N GLY A 19 -6.54 -7.64 -0.60
CA GLY A 19 -5.36 -6.90 -1.05
C GLY A 19 -4.08 -7.71 -0.95
N PRO A 20 -3.02 -7.32 -1.68
CA PRO A 20 -1.71 -7.92 -1.49
C PRO A 20 -1.11 -7.48 -0.16
N GLY A 21 -0.49 -8.36 0.57
CA GLY A 21 0.24 -8.04 1.77
C GLY A 21 1.72 -8.44 1.69
N VAL A 22 2.54 -7.78 0.90
CA VAL A 22 2.37 -6.56 0.11
C VAL A 22 2.84 -6.74 -1.35
N THR A 23 2.46 -5.80 -2.24
CA THR A 23 3.13 -5.65 -3.55
C THR A 23 4.35 -4.72 -3.45
N ASN A 24 5.11 -4.55 -4.54
CA ASN A 24 6.33 -3.75 -4.57
C ASN A 24 6.50 -3.02 -5.91
N PRO A 25 7.36 -1.97 -5.98
CA PRO A 25 7.55 -1.16 -7.17
C PRO A 25 8.43 -1.79 -8.27
N ILE A 26 9.11 -2.91 -7.99
CA ILE A 26 10.11 -3.47 -8.90
C ILE A 26 9.48 -4.46 -9.90
N THR A 27 8.53 -5.26 -9.45
CA THR A 27 7.96 -6.33 -10.27
C THR A 27 6.84 -5.88 -11.22
N ARG A 28 6.31 -4.66 -11.04
CA ARG A 28 5.22 -4.12 -11.86
C ARG A 28 5.33 -2.61 -12.01
N HIS A 29 4.98 -2.10 -13.18
CA HIS A 29 4.79 -0.66 -13.38
C HIS A 29 3.57 -0.14 -12.61
N ALA A 30 3.61 1.10 -12.11
CA ALA A 30 2.54 1.70 -11.30
C ALA A 30 1.17 1.68 -12.01
N ALA A 31 1.12 1.96 -13.31
CA ALA A 31 -0.11 1.89 -14.10
C ALA A 31 -0.70 0.47 -14.15
N VAL A 32 0.15 -0.57 -14.24
CA VAL A 32 -0.31 -1.98 -14.26
C VAL A 32 -0.87 -2.37 -12.89
N THR A 33 -0.20 -1.97 -11.80
CA THR A 33 -0.70 -2.18 -10.44
C THR A 33 -2.02 -1.46 -10.20
N ALA A 34 -2.13 -0.19 -10.62
CA ALA A 34 -3.36 0.59 -10.51
C ALA A 34 -4.51 -0.05 -11.31
N SER A 35 -4.25 -0.49 -12.55
CA SER A 35 -5.24 -1.16 -13.39
C SER A 35 -5.75 -2.46 -12.76
N ALA A 36 -4.84 -3.30 -12.25
CA ALA A 36 -5.20 -4.54 -11.57
C ALA A 36 -6.03 -4.28 -10.29
N ALA A 37 -5.60 -3.29 -9.48
CA ALA A 37 -6.29 -2.89 -8.27
C ALA A 37 -7.71 -2.37 -8.55
N ALA A 38 -7.85 -1.52 -9.55
CA ALA A 38 -9.14 -0.96 -9.93
C ALA A 38 -10.08 -2.02 -10.53
N THR A 39 -9.58 -2.94 -11.36
CA THR A 39 -10.36 -4.08 -11.83
C THR A 39 -10.85 -4.95 -10.68
N LEU A 40 -9.97 -5.24 -9.71
CA LEU A 40 -10.33 -5.99 -8.51
C LEU A 40 -11.35 -5.23 -7.64
N GLN A 41 -11.27 -3.90 -7.59
CA GLN A 41 -12.23 -3.02 -6.89
C GLN A 41 -13.63 -3.18 -7.48
N GLU A 42 -13.76 -3.19 -8.81
CA GLU A 42 -15.03 -3.42 -9.51
C GLU A 42 -15.57 -4.84 -9.23
N VAL A 43 -14.74 -5.88 -9.40
CA VAL A 43 -15.13 -7.28 -9.15
C VAL A 43 -15.56 -7.51 -7.71
N SER A 44 -14.88 -6.87 -6.76
CA SER A 44 -15.15 -7.01 -5.32
C SER A 44 -16.21 -6.05 -4.78
N LYS A 45 -16.72 -5.12 -5.60
CA LYS A 45 -17.68 -4.08 -5.18
C LYS A 45 -17.14 -3.21 -4.03
N GLY A 46 -15.91 -2.70 -4.18
CA GLY A 46 -15.33 -1.72 -3.25
C GLY A 46 -14.62 -2.31 -2.04
N ARG A 47 -14.12 -3.56 -2.10
CA ARG A 47 -13.49 -4.24 -0.95
C ARG A 47 -11.96 -4.30 -1.01
N VAL A 48 -11.32 -3.57 -1.93
CA VAL A 48 -9.86 -3.64 -2.13
C VAL A 48 -9.11 -2.65 -1.25
N ILE A 49 -7.95 -3.08 -0.76
CA ILE A 49 -6.91 -2.24 -0.15
C ILE A 49 -5.58 -2.72 -0.72
N ILE A 50 -4.77 -1.84 -1.29
CA ILE A 50 -3.47 -2.23 -1.83
C ILE A 50 -2.39 -2.03 -0.79
N GLY A 51 -1.92 -3.13 -0.21
CA GLY A 51 -0.70 -3.14 0.59
C GLY A 51 0.53 -3.04 -0.31
N ILE A 52 1.43 -2.08 -0.01
CA ILE A 52 2.67 -1.85 -0.74
C ILE A 52 3.86 -1.64 0.18
N GLY A 53 4.97 -2.28 -0.14
CA GLY A 53 6.25 -2.11 0.51
C GLY A 53 7.37 -1.97 -0.51
N ARG A 54 8.60 -1.71 -0.04
CA ARG A 54 9.77 -1.59 -0.92
C ARG A 54 10.15 -2.92 -1.60
N GLY A 55 9.66 -4.04 -1.07
CA GLY A 55 10.00 -5.40 -1.48
C GLY A 55 11.28 -5.89 -0.79
N ASP A 56 11.14 -6.87 0.10
CA ASP A 56 12.27 -7.48 0.80
C ASP A 56 12.41 -8.95 0.36
N SER A 57 11.84 -9.90 1.09
CA SER A 57 11.99 -11.34 0.84
C SER A 57 11.49 -11.76 -0.54
N SER A 58 10.39 -11.19 -1.04
CA SER A 58 9.86 -11.51 -2.36
C SER A 58 10.81 -11.14 -3.51
N LEU A 59 11.52 -10.02 -3.38
CA LEU A 59 12.53 -9.59 -4.37
C LEU A 59 13.82 -10.35 -4.21
N PHE A 60 14.25 -10.59 -2.98
CA PHE A 60 15.46 -11.37 -2.71
C PHE A 60 15.42 -12.77 -3.36
N ASN A 61 14.28 -13.44 -3.27
CA ASN A 61 14.09 -14.78 -3.86
C ASN A 61 14.15 -14.83 -5.39
N ILE A 62 14.05 -13.69 -6.06
CA ILE A 62 14.18 -13.57 -7.52
C ILE A 62 15.41 -12.76 -7.96
N GLY A 63 16.36 -12.55 -7.04
CA GLY A 63 17.65 -11.91 -7.33
C GLY A 63 17.63 -10.38 -7.40
N PHE A 64 16.60 -9.72 -6.88
CA PHE A 64 16.51 -8.27 -6.82
C PHE A 64 16.71 -7.72 -5.41
N LYS A 65 17.12 -6.46 -5.34
CA LYS A 65 17.17 -5.69 -4.09
C LYS A 65 15.87 -4.91 -3.88
N PRO A 66 15.52 -4.59 -2.62
CA PRO A 66 14.42 -3.67 -2.32
C PRO A 66 14.60 -2.34 -3.04
N ALA A 67 13.51 -1.73 -3.48
CA ALA A 67 13.54 -0.40 -4.06
C ALA A 67 14.17 0.60 -3.08
N ASN A 68 15.00 1.52 -3.58
CA ASN A 68 15.46 2.62 -2.74
C ASN A 68 14.29 3.56 -2.40
N PRO A 69 14.41 4.39 -1.35
CA PRO A 69 13.32 5.26 -0.91
C PRO A 69 12.78 6.19 -2.01
N ASP A 70 13.63 6.74 -2.87
CA ASP A 70 13.21 7.70 -3.90
C ASP A 70 12.40 7.02 -5.02
N VAL A 71 12.85 5.83 -5.46
CA VAL A 71 12.08 4.98 -6.39
C VAL A 71 10.74 4.59 -5.78
N PHE A 72 10.74 4.24 -4.50
CA PHE A 72 9.50 3.89 -3.80
C PHE A 72 8.55 5.10 -3.72
N GLN A 73 9.04 6.28 -3.35
CA GLN A 73 8.24 7.50 -3.29
C GLN A 73 7.63 7.85 -4.66
N THR A 74 8.45 7.85 -5.71
CA THR A 74 7.97 8.09 -7.08
C THR A 74 6.87 7.13 -7.45
N TYR A 75 7.09 5.83 -7.19
CA TYR A 75 6.11 4.80 -7.52
C TYR A 75 4.77 4.99 -6.80
N ILE A 76 4.78 5.25 -5.47
CA ILE A 76 3.51 5.43 -4.74
C ILE A 76 2.79 6.72 -5.14
N THR A 77 3.53 7.77 -5.48
CA THR A 77 2.94 9.03 -6.02
C THR A 77 2.25 8.77 -7.36
N GLU A 78 2.90 8.06 -8.27
CA GLU A 78 2.30 7.69 -9.56
C GLU A 78 1.10 6.75 -9.38
N LEU A 79 1.23 5.75 -8.49
CA LEU A 79 0.15 4.82 -8.18
C LEU A 79 -1.09 5.54 -7.65
N GLN A 80 -0.90 6.49 -6.73
CA GLN A 80 -1.97 7.34 -6.22
C GLN A 80 -2.64 8.15 -7.34
N SER A 81 -1.85 8.74 -8.23
CA SER A 81 -2.37 9.51 -9.36
C SER A 81 -3.19 8.65 -10.32
N TYR A 82 -2.68 7.46 -10.69
CA TYR A 82 -3.43 6.53 -11.53
C TYR A 82 -4.73 6.06 -10.88
N LEU A 83 -4.69 5.69 -9.59
CA LEU A 83 -5.88 5.26 -8.84
C LEU A 83 -6.92 6.37 -8.67
N SER A 84 -6.48 7.63 -8.68
CA SER A 84 -7.36 8.81 -8.64
C SER A 84 -7.88 9.22 -10.01
N GLY A 85 -7.44 8.56 -11.09
CA GLY A 85 -7.81 8.93 -12.46
C GLY A 85 -7.15 10.22 -12.96
N TYR A 86 -6.08 10.70 -12.29
CA TYR A 86 -5.37 11.91 -12.71
C TYR A 86 -4.46 11.64 -13.90
N VAL A 87 -4.23 12.70 -14.68
CA VAL A 87 -3.25 12.69 -15.77
C VAL A 87 -1.85 12.91 -15.20
N LEU A 88 -0.92 12.05 -15.58
CA LEU A 88 0.52 12.21 -15.32
C LEU A 88 1.21 12.54 -16.63
N ASN A 89 2.04 13.59 -16.65
CA ASN A 89 2.93 13.81 -17.78
C ASN A 89 4.19 12.95 -17.63
N LYS A 90 4.40 12.05 -18.58
CA LYS A 90 5.55 11.14 -18.63
C LYS A 90 6.33 11.41 -19.90
N SER A 91 7.50 12.07 -19.79
CA SER A 91 8.37 12.36 -20.93
C SER A 91 7.65 13.08 -22.09
N GLY A 92 6.76 14.03 -21.76
CA GLY A 92 5.98 14.79 -22.74
C GLY A 92 4.68 14.13 -23.20
N TYR A 93 4.34 12.97 -22.66
CA TYR A 93 3.10 12.27 -22.97
C TYR A 93 2.16 12.24 -21.77
N ASP A 94 0.87 12.40 -22.01
CA ASP A 94 -0.18 12.25 -21.02
C ASP A 94 -0.47 10.78 -20.78
N SER A 95 -0.29 10.36 -19.51
CA SER A 95 -0.53 9.00 -19.05
C SER A 95 -1.67 8.98 -18.04
N GLN A 96 -2.71 8.20 -18.31
CA GLN A 96 -3.93 8.13 -17.50
C GLN A 96 -4.62 6.78 -17.67
N LEU A 97 -5.23 6.27 -16.63
CA LEU A 97 -6.20 5.18 -16.73
C LEU A 97 -7.60 5.76 -17.04
N ARG A 98 -7.86 6.05 -18.33
CA ARG A 98 -9.06 6.77 -18.77
C ARG A 98 -10.37 6.10 -18.36
N TRP A 99 -10.40 4.78 -18.28
CA TRP A 99 -11.59 4.01 -17.89
C TRP A 99 -11.96 4.15 -16.39
N LEU A 100 -11.06 4.69 -15.54
CA LEU A 100 -11.37 5.05 -14.16
C LEU A 100 -12.07 6.39 -14.03
N VAL A 101 -12.00 7.24 -15.03
CA VAL A 101 -12.67 8.54 -15.02
C VAL A 101 -14.18 8.31 -15.01
N GLY A 102 -14.82 8.76 -13.91
CA GLY A 102 -16.27 8.55 -13.72
C GLY A 102 -16.67 7.22 -13.06
N SER A 103 -15.70 6.42 -12.58
CA SER A 103 -16.03 5.27 -11.73
C SER A 103 -16.87 5.70 -10.52
N LYS A 104 -17.92 4.94 -10.23
CA LYS A 104 -18.81 5.18 -9.08
C LYS A 104 -18.27 4.59 -7.76
N LEU A 105 -17.25 3.74 -7.86
CA LEU A 105 -16.63 3.14 -6.68
C LEU A 105 -15.59 4.11 -6.08
N PRO A 106 -15.40 4.06 -4.75
CA PRO A 106 -14.35 4.85 -4.12
C PRO A 106 -12.97 4.43 -4.64
N LYS A 107 -12.05 5.38 -4.70
CA LYS A 107 -10.64 5.11 -5.00
C LYS A 107 -10.11 3.99 -4.10
N VAL A 108 -9.33 3.08 -4.67
CA VAL A 108 -8.67 2.02 -3.90
C VAL A 108 -7.69 2.64 -2.89
N PRO A 109 -7.85 2.39 -1.57
CA PRO A 109 -6.91 2.89 -0.58
C PRO A 109 -5.55 2.20 -0.68
N LEU A 110 -4.49 2.98 -0.43
CA LEU A 110 -3.12 2.50 -0.38
C LEU A 110 -2.68 2.32 1.08
N ASP A 111 -2.24 1.10 1.44
CA ASP A 111 -1.66 0.74 2.74
C ASP A 111 -0.15 0.58 2.61
N VAL A 112 0.61 1.53 3.15
CA VAL A 112 2.07 1.52 3.08
C VAL A 112 2.65 0.70 4.22
N ALA A 113 3.34 -0.40 3.91
CA ALA A 113 4.08 -1.19 4.89
C ALA A 113 5.43 -0.53 5.19
N ALA A 114 5.69 -0.24 6.46
CA ALA A 114 6.86 0.53 6.86
C ALA A 114 7.58 -0.03 8.11
N THR A 115 8.92 0.03 8.07
CA THR A 115 9.80 -0.38 9.18
C THR A 115 10.70 0.75 9.67
N GLY A 116 11.04 1.71 8.83
CA GLY A 116 11.99 2.78 9.15
C GLY A 116 11.40 4.18 8.96
N PRO A 117 12.03 5.22 9.57
CA PRO A 117 11.45 6.55 9.68
C PRO A 117 11.14 7.19 8.33
N LYS A 118 11.98 6.98 7.29
CA LYS A 118 11.74 7.53 5.94
C LYS A 118 10.46 6.97 5.32
N ILE A 119 10.26 5.64 5.41
CA ILE A 119 9.08 5.00 4.81
C ILE A 119 7.83 5.28 5.66
N ILE A 120 7.96 5.38 6.98
CA ILE A 120 6.86 5.83 7.86
C ILE A 120 6.41 7.24 7.46
N ALA A 121 7.34 8.16 7.23
CA ALA A 121 7.01 9.52 6.78
C ALA A 121 6.29 9.51 5.43
N MET A 122 6.80 8.75 4.45
CA MET A 122 6.15 8.61 3.13
C MET A 122 4.74 8.01 3.25
N GLY A 123 4.57 6.98 4.08
CA GLY A 123 3.26 6.37 4.33
C GLY A 123 2.28 7.33 5.00
N ALA A 124 2.75 8.17 5.92
CA ALA A 124 1.95 9.20 6.55
C ALA A 124 1.53 10.31 5.57
N GLU A 125 2.41 10.65 4.61
CA GLU A 125 2.13 11.67 3.60
C GLU A 125 1.31 11.16 2.42
N LEU A 126 1.52 9.94 1.97
CA LEU A 126 1.01 9.46 0.69
C LEU A 126 0.00 8.31 0.81
N GLY A 127 -0.07 7.62 1.95
CA GLY A 127 -1.01 6.52 2.19
C GLY A 127 -2.34 6.98 2.79
N GLU A 128 -3.40 6.21 2.60
CA GLU A 128 -4.63 6.26 3.40
C GLU A 128 -4.52 5.33 4.62
N ARG A 129 -3.61 4.37 4.56
CA ARG A 129 -3.28 3.44 5.63
C ARG A 129 -1.77 3.30 5.73
N LEU A 130 -1.30 3.00 6.93
CA LEU A 130 0.10 2.69 7.19
C LEU A 130 0.17 1.51 8.15
N SER A 131 0.79 0.42 7.72
CA SER A 131 0.97 -0.79 8.51
C SER A 131 2.44 -0.95 8.91
N PHE A 132 2.69 -0.97 10.22
CA PHE A 132 4.03 -1.17 10.78
C PHE A 132 4.44 -2.62 10.69
N SER A 133 5.68 -2.87 10.28
CA SER A 133 6.38 -4.15 10.39
C SER A 133 7.53 -3.99 11.40
N LEU A 134 7.17 -3.72 12.67
CA LEU A 134 8.08 -3.38 13.77
C LEU A 134 8.22 -4.50 14.82
N GLY A 135 7.50 -5.61 14.61
CA GLY A 135 7.36 -6.67 15.60
C GLY A 135 6.31 -6.32 16.68
N ALA A 136 6.25 -7.14 17.73
CA ALA A 136 5.29 -7.01 18.83
C ALA A 136 5.79 -6.12 19.98
N ASP A 137 6.93 -5.46 19.83
CA ASP A 137 7.48 -4.56 20.84
C ASP A 137 6.67 -3.28 20.93
N ILE A 138 6.08 -3.02 22.09
CA ILE A 138 5.18 -1.89 22.34
C ILE A 138 5.91 -0.53 22.24
N GLU A 139 7.16 -0.44 22.65
CA GLU A 139 7.92 0.81 22.59
C GLU A 139 8.29 1.16 21.14
N ARG A 140 8.61 0.17 20.32
CA ARG A 140 8.84 0.38 18.89
C ARG A 140 7.56 0.79 18.16
N ILE A 141 6.42 0.24 18.53
CA ILE A 141 5.13 0.62 17.96
C ILE A 141 4.78 2.06 18.37
N LYS A 142 4.94 2.43 19.64
CA LYS A 142 4.77 3.80 20.10
C LYS A 142 5.67 4.78 19.36
N TRP A 143 6.96 4.45 19.21
CA TRP A 143 7.89 5.24 18.41
C TRP A 143 7.39 5.43 16.98
N GLY A 144 6.92 4.36 16.32
CA GLY A 144 6.36 4.45 14.97
C GLY A 144 5.15 5.38 14.88
N VAL A 145 4.24 5.30 15.85
CA VAL A 145 3.08 6.20 15.96
C VAL A 145 3.51 7.66 16.12
N ASP A 146 4.54 7.93 16.94
CA ASP A 146 5.04 9.29 17.15
C ASP A 146 5.72 9.86 15.90
N GLN A 147 6.40 9.03 15.10
CA GLN A 147 6.88 9.44 13.76
C GLN A 147 5.71 9.89 12.85
N VAL A 148 4.62 9.13 12.82
CA VAL A 148 3.41 9.51 12.03
C VAL A 148 2.82 10.82 12.54
N LYS A 149 2.65 10.97 13.86
CA LYS A 149 2.13 12.22 14.46
C LYS A 149 3.00 13.43 14.12
N ALA A 150 4.33 13.28 14.12
CA ALA A 150 5.24 14.36 13.77
C ALA A 150 5.02 14.84 12.32
N VAL A 151 4.81 13.93 11.37
CA VAL A 151 4.51 14.26 9.97
C VAL A 151 3.14 14.91 9.83
N VAL A 152 2.11 14.32 10.43
CA VAL A 152 0.73 14.85 10.39
C VAL A 152 0.68 16.27 10.99
N ASN A 153 1.38 16.51 12.09
CA ASN A 153 1.44 17.82 12.75
C ASN A 153 2.13 18.91 11.90
N LYS A 154 3.14 18.54 11.10
CA LYS A 154 3.78 19.46 10.15
C LYS A 154 2.83 19.87 9.00
N ASN A 155 1.92 18.98 8.64
CA ASN A 155 1.03 19.13 7.49
C ASN A 155 -0.40 19.52 7.88
N LYS A 156 -0.61 20.11 9.08
CA LYS A 156 -1.95 20.46 9.61
C LYS A 156 -2.79 21.35 8.68
N ASP A 157 -2.14 22.16 7.87
CA ASP A 157 -2.82 23.09 6.95
C ASP A 157 -3.36 22.42 5.68
N THR A 158 -3.04 21.14 5.43
CA THR A 158 -3.37 20.47 4.16
C THR A 158 -4.75 19.81 4.13
N GLN A 159 -5.55 19.88 5.19
CA GLN A 159 -6.85 19.19 5.32
C GLN A 159 -6.80 17.67 5.04
N LYS A 160 -5.61 17.08 4.95
CA LYS A 160 -5.46 15.66 4.70
C LYS A 160 -5.85 14.85 5.95
N VAL A 161 -6.72 13.85 5.77
CA VAL A 161 -7.07 12.90 6.83
C VAL A 161 -5.83 12.06 7.16
N PRO A 162 -5.42 11.95 8.45
CA PRO A 162 -4.33 11.08 8.85
C PRO A 162 -4.57 9.63 8.42
N PRO A 163 -3.51 8.86 8.06
CA PRO A 163 -3.67 7.47 7.70
C PRO A 163 -4.17 6.64 8.88
N SER A 164 -5.00 5.64 8.62
CA SER A 164 -5.29 4.62 9.63
C SER A 164 -4.07 3.74 9.86
N LEU A 165 -3.79 3.39 11.12
CA LEU A 165 -2.59 2.63 11.49
C LEU A 165 -2.92 1.16 11.71
N GLY A 166 -2.01 0.29 11.25
CA GLY A 166 -2.04 -1.15 11.45
C GLY A 166 -0.66 -1.68 11.86
N VAL A 167 -0.62 -2.93 12.29
CA VAL A 167 0.63 -3.63 12.66
C VAL A 167 0.60 -5.03 12.07
N TYR A 168 1.69 -5.44 11.42
CA TYR A 168 1.94 -6.84 11.07
C TYR A 168 2.61 -7.53 12.25
N LEU A 169 1.98 -8.58 12.77
CA LEU A 169 2.49 -9.37 13.88
C LEU A 169 2.67 -10.82 13.44
N ASN A 170 3.84 -11.38 13.73
CA ASN A 170 4.06 -12.81 13.64
C ASN A 170 3.55 -13.45 14.93
N ILE A 171 2.61 -14.38 14.82
CA ILE A 171 2.00 -15.07 15.96
C ILE A 171 2.22 -16.57 15.77
N CYS A 172 2.73 -17.23 16.79
CA CYS A 172 2.75 -18.68 16.89
C CYS A 172 1.84 -19.10 18.05
N ILE A 173 0.86 -19.94 17.75
CA ILE A 173 -0.04 -20.49 18.78
C ILE A 173 0.42 -21.92 19.03
N HIS A 174 0.94 -22.19 20.22
CA HIS A 174 1.41 -23.51 20.65
C HIS A 174 1.13 -23.72 22.12
N ASN A 175 0.87 -24.98 22.54
CA ASN A 175 0.67 -25.33 23.95
C ASN A 175 1.96 -25.32 24.77
N ASP A 176 3.11 -25.41 24.10
CA ASP A 176 4.43 -25.34 24.69
C ASP A 176 5.06 -24.01 24.25
N ILE A 177 5.30 -23.11 25.21
CA ILE A 177 5.82 -21.76 24.96
C ILE A 177 7.34 -21.73 24.68
N ASP A 178 8.05 -22.84 24.93
CA ASP A 178 9.48 -22.97 24.68
C ASP A 178 9.82 -23.53 23.28
N ARG A 179 8.80 -23.65 22.43
CA ARG A 179 8.93 -24.11 21.02
C ARG A 179 8.87 -22.95 20.02
#